data_382551d71f85e7f2fce1ca6b824acc28
#
_entry.id   382551d71f85e7f2fce1ca6b824acc28
#
_cell.length_a   1.000
_cell.length_b   1.000
_cell.length_c   1.000
_cell.angle_alpha   90.00
_cell.angle_beta   90.00
_cell.angle_gamma   90.00
#
_symmetry.space_group_name_H-M   'P 1'
#
loop_
_entity.id
_entity.type
_entity.pdbx_description
1 polymer ?
#
loop_
_entity_poly.entity_id
_entity_poly.type
_entity_poly.pdbx_seq_one_letter_code
_entity_poly.pdbx_strand_id
1 'polypeptide(L)'
;KPAPKKPAVITLSSTELFEFDKAVLTADARQKLDAEIVAKARDLASLDHVQIDGHADRIGTQQYNQRLSERRAEAVRAYLVARGVSASSMESIGFGKTNPVKSCPGQLSPKTRQALIDCLAPNRRVEVSVRGTPR
;
A
#
# COMPACT_ATOMS: atom_id res chain seq x y z
N LYS A 1 0.65 -12.37 31.46
CA LYS A 1 -0.02 -12.57 30.17
C LYS A 1 0.31 -11.42 29.21
N PRO A 2 0.90 -11.70 28.06
CA PRO A 2 1.23 -10.61 27.15
C PRO A 2 -0.01 -9.94 26.61
N ALA A 3 0.03 -8.62 26.49
CA ALA A 3 -1.04 -7.86 25.90
C ALA A 3 -1.20 -8.23 24.42
N PRO A 4 -2.43 -8.15 23.87
CA PRO A 4 -2.63 -8.33 22.43
C PRO A 4 -1.77 -7.33 21.65
N LYS A 5 -1.10 -7.80 20.61
CA LYS A 5 -0.21 -6.94 19.85
C LYS A 5 -0.96 -6.24 18.75
N LYS A 6 -0.77 -4.94 18.70
CA LYS A 6 -1.28 -4.15 17.60
C LYS A 6 -0.45 -4.43 16.36
N PRO A 7 -1.07 -4.55 15.17
CA PRO A 7 -0.30 -4.67 13.95
C PRO A 7 0.53 -3.40 13.73
N ALA A 8 1.75 -3.57 13.27
CA ALA A 8 2.54 -2.44 12.78
C ALA A 8 2.04 -2.08 11.39
N VAL A 9 1.58 -0.85 11.20
CA VAL A 9 1.06 -0.38 9.92
C VAL A 9 2.06 0.58 9.30
N ILE A 10 2.42 0.32 8.06
CA ILE A 10 3.32 1.18 7.29
C ILE A 10 2.54 1.66 6.08
N THR A 11 2.49 2.99 5.92
CA THR A 11 1.82 3.62 4.78
C THR A 11 2.87 4.07 3.79
N LEU A 12 2.73 3.62 2.56
CA LEU A 12 3.65 3.94 1.47
C LEU A 12 2.91 4.71 0.40
N SER A 13 3.42 5.90 0.05
CA SER A 13 2.85 6.72 -1.01
C SER A 13 3.02 6.02 -2.37
N SER A 14 1.98 6.04 -3.21
CA SER A 14 2.08 5.48 -4.55
C SER A 14 3.15 6.15 -5.41
N THR A 15 3.41 7.45 -5.17
CA THR A 15 4.47 8.15 -5.91
C THR A 15 5.87 7.67 -5.52
N GLU A 16 6.02 7.17 -4.29
CA GLU A 16 7.28 6.58 -3.84
C GLU A 16 7.43 5.13 -4.33
N LEU A 17 6.30 4.40 -4.39
CA LEU A 17 6.31 2.97 -4.68
C LEU A 17 6.39 2.66 -6.18
N PHE A 18 5.71 3.46 -7.00
CA PHE A 18 5.47 3.08 -8.39
C PHE A 18 5.85 4.20 -9.34
N GLU A 19 6.35 3.84 -10.50
CA GLU A 19 6.46 4.75 -11.62
C GLU A 19 5.06 5.23 -12.02
N PHE A 20 4.99 6.42 -12.61
CA PHE A 20 3.72 7.03 -13.00
C PHE A 20 2.86 6.06 -13.81
N ASP A 21 1.60 5.94 -13.40
CA ASP A 21 0.57 5.11 -14.06
C ASP A 21 0.96 3.64 -14.23
N LYS A 22 1.85 3.13 -13.37
CA LYS A 22 2.33 1.75 -13.45
C LYS A 22 2.22 1.05 -12.09
N ALA A 23 2.32 -0.27 -12.14
CA ALA A 23 2.39 -1.11 -10.95
C ALA A 23 3.76 -1.80 -10.86
N VAL A 24 4.83 -1.08 -11.26
CA VAL A 24 6.21 -1.55 -11.16
C VAL A 24 6.89 -0.80 -10.03
N LEU A 25 7.42 -1.53 -9.06
CA LEU A 25 8.05 -0.93 -7.88
C LEU A 25 9.34 -0.20 -8.25
N THR A 26 9.52 0.99 -7.68
CA THR A 26 10.77 1.74 -7.80
C THR A 26 11.86 1.09 -6.94
N ALA A 27 13.13 1.43 -7.21
CA ALA A 27 14.25 0.95 -6.39
C ALA A 27 14.12 1.43 -4.94
N ASP A 28 13.71 2.69 -4.74
CA ASP A 28 13.50 3.24 -3.40
C ASP A 28 12.39 2.50 -2.65
N ALA A 29 11.32 2.14 -3.35
CA ALA A 29 10.22 1.37 -2.76
C ALA A 29 10.72 -0.01 -2.29
N ARG A 30 11.53 -0.68 -3.11
CA ARG A 30 12.09 -1.98 -2.73
C ARG A 30 12.97 -1.88 -1.49
N GLN A 31 13.81 -0.85 -1.41
CA GLN A 31 14.64 -0.62 -0.22
C GLN A 31 13.78 -0.37 1.02
N LYS A 32 12.73 0.42 0.89
CA LYS A 32 11.85 0.72 2.01
C LYS A 32 11.10 -0.52 2.48
N LEU A 33 10.62 -1.33 1.56
CA LEU A 33 9.96 -2.60 1.89
C LEU A 33 10.93 -3.56 2.57
N ASP A 34 12.19 -3.64 2.08
CA ASP A 34 13.20 -4.48 2.71
C ASP A 34 13.48 -4.05 4.14
N ALA A 35 13.66 -2.74 4.36
CA ALA A 35 14.02 -2.22 5.68
C ALA A 35 12.87 -2.29 6.68
N GLU A 36 11.65 -2.03 6.23
CA GLU A 36 10.51 -1.87 7.15
C GLU A 36 9.63 -3.10 7.25
N ILE A 37 9.55 -3.93 6.21
CA ILE A 37 8.67 -5.10 6.21
C ILE A 37 9.48 -6.40 6.30
N VAL A 38 10.42 -6.61 5.38
CA VAL A 38 11.18 -7.87 5.32
C VAL A 38 12.01 -8.07 6.59
N ALA A 39 12.74 -7.03 7.01
CA ALA A 39 13.53 -7.09 8.23
C ALA A 39 12.65 -7.33 9.46
N LYS A 40 11.51 -6.66 9.53
CA LYS A 40 10.57 -6.82 10.65
C LYS A 40 10.00 -8.23 10.70
N ALA A 41 9.64 -8.79 9.54
CA ALA A 41 9.11 -10.16 9.48
C ALA A 41 10.15 -11.18 9.95
N ARG A 42 11.43 -10.96 9.63
CA ARG A 42 12.52 -11.83 10.06
C ARG A 42 12.78 -11.75 11.57
N ASP A 43 12.51 -10.60 12.18
CA ASP A 43 12.71 -10.41 13.62
C ASP A 43 11.59 -11.01 14.46
N LEU A 44 10.48 -11.42 13.86
CA LEU A 44 9.38 -12.03 14.60
C LEU A 44 9.67 -13.51 14.86
N ALA A 45 9.26 -14.01 16.03
CA ALA A 45 9.28 -15.43 16.32
C ALA A 45 8.31 -16.19 15.42
N SER A 46 7.15 -15.58 15.17
CA SER A 46 6.19 -16.10 14.20
C SER A 46 5.51 -14.94 13.47
N LEU A 47 5.27 -15.12 12.18
CA LEU A 47 4.53 -14.18 11.37
C LEU A 47 3.10 -14.69 11.22
N ASP A 48 2.14 -13.94 11.77
CA ASP A 48 0.75 -14.36 11.75
C ASP A 48 0.04 -13.91 10.48
N HIS A 49 0.20 -12.62 10.11
CA HIS A 49 -0.50 -12.08 8.95
C HIS A 49 0.16 -10.81 8.43
N VAL A 50 0.14 -10.66 7.12
CA VAL A 50 0.52 -9.41 6.43
C VAL A 50 -0.66 -9.01 5.55
N GLN A 51 -1.22 -7.84 5.81
CA GLN A 51 -2.31 -7.28 5.03
C GLN A 51 -1.79 -6.17 4.15
N ILE A 52 -2.07 -6.23 2.85
CA ILE A 52 -1.62 -5.23 1.89
C ILE A 52 -2.84 -4.62 1.23
N ASP A 53 -3.07 -3.34 1.47
CA ASP A 53 -4.25 -2.62 1.00
C ASP A 53 -3.84 -1.52 0.02
N GLY A 54 -4.25 -1.68 -1.24
CA GLY A 54 -4.01 -0.69 -2.27
C GLY A 54 -5.15 0.31 -2.34
N HIS A 55 -4.83 1.59 -2.46
CA HIS A 55 -5.81 2.67 -2.53
C HIS A 55 -5.50 3.62 -3.68
N ALA A 56 -6.56 4.15 -4.29
CA ALA A 56 -6.48 5.16 -5.32
C ALA A 56 -7.26 6.40 -4.89
N ASP A 57 -7.11 7.49 -5.64
CA ASP A 57 -7.94 8.66 -5.41
C ASP A 57 -9.23 8.58 -6.26
N ARG A 58 -10.05 9.64 -6.21
CA ARG A 58 -11.34 9.67 -6.89
C ARG A 58 -11.27 10.11 -8.37
N ILE A 59 -10.08 10.40 -8.86
CA ILE A 59 -9.90 10.82 -10.25
C ILE A 59 -9.89 9.60 -11.14
N GLY A 60 -10.69 9.62 -12.20
CA GLY A 60 -10.82 8.52 -13.14
C GLY A 60 -12.01 7.63 -12.85
N THR A 61 -12.15 6.57 -13.63
CA THR A 61 -13.28 5.64 -13.47
C THR A 61 -13.05 4.74 -12.26
N GLN A 62 -14.15 4.23 -11.71
CA GLN A 62 -14.08 3.30 -10.60
C GLN A 62 -13.37 2.00 -11.00
N GLN A 63 -13.67 1.49 -12.18
CA GLN A 63 -13.08 0.25 -12.68
C GLN A 63 -11.57 0.38 -12.86
N TYR A 64 -11.12 1.48 -13.43
CA TYR A 64 -9.69 1.73 -13.62
C TYR A 64 -8.95 1.79 -12.27
N ASN A 65 -9.49 2.57 -11.33
CA ASN A 65 -8.88 2.74 -10.02
C ASN A 65 -8.92 1.47 -9.19
N GLN A 66 -9.99 0.69 -9.32
CA GLN A 66 -10.08 -0.61 -8.65
C GLN A 66 -8.98 -1.55 -9.14
N ARG A 67 -8.83 -1.68 -10.45
CA ARG A 67 -7.79 -2.55 -11.03
C ARG A 67 -6.39 -2.07 -10.73
N LEU A 68 -6.16 -0.76 -10.78
CA LEU A 68 -4.85 -0.19 -10.48
C LEU A 68 -4.46 -0.45 -9.02
N SER A 69 -5.39 -0.23 -8.08
CA SER A 69 -5.14 -0.48 -6.66
C SER A 69 -4.87 -1.96 -6.38
N GLU A 70 -5.60 -2.87 -7.04
CA GLU A 70 -5.36 -4.31 -6.94
C GLU A 70 -3.98 -4.70 -7.46
N ARG A 71 -3.60 -4.19 -8.64
CA ARG A 71 -2.28 -4.49 -9.22
C ARG A 71 -1.14 -3.97 -8.37
N ARG A 72 -1.30 -2.79 -7.79
CA ARG A 72 -0.28 -2.21 -6.93
C ARG A 72 -0.12 -2.98 -5.63
N ALA A 73 -1.23 -3.38 -5.00
CA ALA A 73 -1.19 -4.23 -3.82
C ALA A 73 -0.54 -5.58 -4.14
N GLU A 74 -0.89 -6.18 -5.28
CA GLU A 74 -0.32 -7.45 -5.71
C GLU A 74 1.18 -7.33 -6.03
N ALA A 75 1.62 -6.22 -6.59
CA ALA A 75 3.04 -5.99 -6.85
C ALA A 75 3.85 -5.96 -5.55
N VAL A 76 3.32 -5.34 -4.51
CA VAL A 76 3.96 -5.33 -3.18
C VAL A 76 3.99 -6.75 -2.62
N ARG A 77 2.88 -7.48 -2.71
CA ARG A 77 2.80 -8.85 -2.24
C ARG A 77 3.83 -9.74 -2.95
N ALA A 78 3.87 -9.67 -4.27
CA ALA A 78 4.81 -10.49 -5.07
C ALA A 78 6.27 -10.19 -4.70
N TYR A 79 6.59 -8.93 -4.47
CA TYR A 79 7.93 -8.55 -4.04
C TYR A 79 8.28 -9.16 -2.68
N LEU A 80 7.38 -9.08 -1.71
CA LEU A 80 7.61 -9.64 -0.38
C LEU A 80 7.77 -11.16 -0.43
N VAL A 81 6.98 -11.86 -1.26
CA VAL A 81 7.14 -13.30 -1.48
C VAL A 81 8.53 -13.60 -2.04
N ALA A 82 8.97 -12.81 -3.02
CA ALA A 82 10.30 -12.99 -3.61
C ALA A 82 11.43 -12.75 -2.58
N ARG A 83 11.16 -11.96 -1.54
CA ARG A 83 12.12 -11.71 -0.46
C ARG A 83 12.01 -12.70 0.70
N GLY A 84 11.18 -13.73 0.56
CA GLY A 84 11.11 -14.81 1.54
C GLY A 84 9.98 -14.69 2.57
N VAL A 85 9.08 -13.71 2.41
CA VAL A 85 7.90 -13.61 3.29
C VAL A 85 6.87 -14.64 2.82
N SER A 86 6.29 -15.38 3.75
CA SER A 86 5.40 -16.50 3.42
C SER A 86 4.13 -16.03 2.72
N ALA A 87 3.87 -16.56 1.53
CA ALA A 87 2.69 -16.23 0.74
C ALA A 87 1.39 -16.61 1.47
N SER A 88 1.40 -17.69 2.24
CA SER A 88 0.21 -18.15 2.98
C SER A 88 -0.17 -17.20 4.12
N SER A 89 0.75 -16.33 4.55
CA SER A 89 0.50 -15.35 5.60
C SER A 89 0.08 -14.00 5.07
N MET A 90 -0.04 -13.85 3.75
CA MET A 90 -0.30 -12.54 3.13
C MET A 90 -1.62 -12.50 2.38
N GLU A 91 -2.24 -11.33 2.43
CA GLU A 91 -3.44 -11.02 1.67
C GLU A 91 -3.29 -9.63 1.05
N SER A 92 -3.64 -9.49 -0.21
CA SER A 92 -3.65 -8.20 -0.89
C SER A 92 -5.06 -7.87 -1.36
N ILE A 93 -5.48 -6.63 -1.11
CA ILE A 93 -6.79 -6.13 -1.49
C ILE A 93 -6.65 -4.77 -2.14
N GLY A 94 -7.36 -4.56 -3.26
CA GLY A 94 -7.50 -3.24 -3.86
C GLY A 94 -8.83 -2.63 -3.46
N PHE A 95 -8.79 -1.45 -2.86
CA PHE A 95 -9.99 -0.73 -2.43
C PHE A 95 -10.43 0.33 -3.42
N GLY A 96 -9.66 0.57 -4.48
CA GLY A 96 -9.98 1.65 -5.40
C GLY A 96 -10.06 2.98 -4.67
N LYS A 97 -11.12 3.74 -4.93
CA LYS A 97 -11.32 5.07 -4.33
C LYS A 97 -12.26 5.07 -3.11
N THR A 98 -12.55 3.90 -2.53
CA THR A 98 -13.59 3.78 -1.50
C THR A 98 -13.17 4.21 -0.11
N ASN A 99 -11.86 4.25 0.19
CA ASN A 99 -11.34 4.54 1.54
C ASN A 99 -10.38 5.73 1.53
N PRO A 100 -10.87 6.96 1.24
CA PRO A 100 -9.98 8.12 1.23
C PRO A 100 -9.55 8.51 2.65
N VAL A 101 -8.31 8.99 2.77
CA VAL A 101 -7.80 9.57 4.01
C VAL A 101 -7.83 11.09 3.97
N LYS A 102 -8.05 11.67 2.78
CA LYS A 102 -8.12 13.11 2.62
C LYS A 102 -9.29 13.48 1.72
N SER A 103 -10.08 14.44 2.17
CA SER A 103 -11.17 15.03 1.41
C SER A 103 -10.68 16.30 0.74
N CYS A 104 -10.92 16.41 -0.55
CA CYS A 104 -10.52 17.59 -1.33
C CYS A 104 -11.75 18.15 -2.01
N PRO A 105 -12.15 19.39 -1.69
CA PRO A 105 -13.32 19.99 -2.33
C PRO A 105 -13.03 20.36 -3.78
N GLY A 106 -14.09 20.45 -4.56
CA GLY A 106 -14.03 20.89 -5.93
C GLY A 106 -14.15 19.76 -6.94
N GLN A 107 -14.37 20.16 -8.18
CA GLN A 107 -14.54 19.24 -9.29
C GLN A 107 -13.32 19.28 -10.20
N LEU A 108 -13.06 18.17 -10.86
CA LEU A 108 -12.00 18.09 -11.86
C LEU A 108 -12.35 18.97 -13.06
N SER A 109 -11.45 19.90 -13.36
CA SER A 109 -11.54 20.75 -14.54
C SER A 109 -10.13 21.05 -15.02
N PRO A 110 -9.96 21.56 -16.26
CA PRO A 110 -8.61 21.92 -16.72
C PRO A 110 -7.90 22.92 -15.82
N LYS A 111 -8.65 23.81 -15.15
CA LYS A 111 -8.08 24.82 -14.25
C LYS A 111 -7.72 24.26 -12.88
N THR A 112 -8.46 23.25 -12.40
CA THR A 112 -8.29 22.70 -11.05
C THR A 112 -7.53 21.38 -11.03
N ARG A 113 -7.24 20.80 -12.19
CA ARG A 113 -6.69 19.46 -12.32
C ARG A 113 -5.44 19.24 -11.47
N GLN A 114 -4.43 20.10 -11.61
CA GLN A 114 -3.17 19.92 -10.91
C GLN A 114 -3.35 20.10 -9.41
N ALA A 115 -4.08 21.13 -9.00
CA ALA A 115 -4.34 21.36 -7.57
C ALA A 115 -5.10 20.20 -6.94
N LEU A 116 -6.07 19.64 -7.66
CA LEU A 116 -6.83 18.48 -7.17
C LEU A 116 -5.97 17.23 -7.09
N ILE A 117 -5.13 16.97 -8.09
CA ILE A 117 -4.19 15.84 -8.07
C ILE A 117 -3.28 15.95 -6.86
N ASP A 118 -2.72 17.13 -6.60
CA ASP A 118 -1.82 17.37 -5.48
C ASP A 118 -2.54 17.20 -4.14
N CYS A 119 -3.76 17.74 -4.03
CA CYS A 119 -4.56 17.62 -2.81
C CYS A 119 -4.89 16.16 -2.50
N LEU A 120 -5.22 15.36 -3.50
CA LEU A 120 -5.64 13.97 -3.35
C LEU A 120 -4.48 12.99 -3.21
N ALA A 121 -3.23 13.46 -3.31
CA ALA A 121 -2.06 12.59 -3.26
C ALA A 121 -2.03 11.63 -2.06
N PRO A 122 -2.41 12.04 -0.82
CA PRO A 122 -2.42 11.10 0.31
C PRO A 122 -3.35 9.90 0.13
N ASN A 123 -4.34 9.98 -0.76
CA ASN A 123 -5.25 8.86 -1.03
C ASN A 123 -4.60 7.79 -1.91
N ARG A 124 -3.60 8.15 -2.70
CA ARG A 124 -2.87 7.23 -3.58
C ARG A 124 -1.76 6.57 -2.76
N ARG A 125 -2.07 5.41 -2.17
CA ARG A 125 -1.16 4.77 -1.23
C ARG A 125 -1.35 3.27 -1.21
N VAL A 126 -0.36 2.57 -0.68
CA VAL A 126 -0.47 1.16 -0.26
C VAL A 126 -0.16 1.11 1.22
N GLU A 127 -1.06 0.51 1.99
CA GLU A 127 -0.87 0.30 3.41
C GLU A 127 -0.50 -1.15 3.65
N VAL A 128 0.57 -1.39 4.40
CA VAL A 128 1.03 -2.74 4.74
C VAL A 128 0.97 -2.88 6.25
N SER A 129 0.18 -3.86 6.71
CA SER A 129 0.04 -4.16 8.14
C SER A 129 0.70 -5.50 8.43
N VAL A 130 1.61 -5.53 9.39
CA VAL A 130 2.32 -6.74 9.79
C VAL A 130 1.92 -7.12 11.20
N ARG A 131 1.46 -8.35 11.39
CA ARG A 131 1.10 -8.89 12.69
C ARG A 131 1.89 -10.16 12.96
N GLY A 132 2.45 -10.26 14.14
CA GLY A 132 3.21 -11.43 14.53
C GLY A 132 3.60 -11.40 15.99
N THR A 133 4.31 -12.46 16.41
CA THR A 133 4.78 -12.62 17.78
C THR A 133 6.26 -12.26 17.83
N PRO A 134 6.70 -11.30 18.65
CA PRO A 134 8.13 -10.99 18.76
C PRO A 134 8.90 -12.10 19.45
N ARG A 135 10.16 -12.08 19.19
CA ARG A 135 11.11 -12.99 19.84
C ARG A 135 11.30 -12.64 21.32
#